data_ed9dc56d8ea4db39eacce39d0ef11662
#
_entry.id   ed9dc56d8ea4db39eacce39d0ef11662
#
_cell.length_a   1.000
_cell.length_b   1.000
_cell.length_c   1.000
_cell.angle_alpha   90.00
_cell.angle_beta   90.00
_cell.angle_gamma   90.00
#
_symmetry.space_group_name_H-M   'P 1'
#
loop_
_entity.id
_entity.type
_entity.pdbx_description
1 polymer ?
#
loop_
_entity_poly.entity_id
_entity_poly.type
_entity_poly.pdbx_seq_one_letter_code
_entity_poly.pdbx_strand_id
1 'polypeptide(L)'
;MAAVSTTTRKALRPTSRDDFEIAIVCAKALEYDAVCLLVDGFWNEDGDSFGRAEGDLNTYTTGYMGGFNIVVVLLCDPGEAAAAGATASLRSSYTRITLLLLTGTCDVVPDAMGKELLLGDVVISDTVVQYDLGSHYPNGRESDTLGDRLGRPDKNVRSIIMIFKTELGLQRLKEKASIYLEKIQHKASKEQRRKATYKYPGSTNDILFKSTYCHKHYRSPQCICDDYNEAGDRVCDNSRGTLCEQTGCDKDYLVPRLRLEDKKKLEDDDNVKAAQQPSIFVGRFGSGYTSLRLAIDRDRIAQKHNIIAFETEGAGTWDELSCIIIKGVSTYGDGHILSDLKSWENFAAATAASVARGLLDYYPQTDRWPSVESKNQTDTAFGNQADIACLRDLYITSPPDDRIRIEQTKGGLLMDAYVWILQNDAYKQCLAWTITYAYF
;
A
#
# COMPACT_ATOMS: atom_id res chain seq x y z
N MET A 1 -18.31 19.50 -24.81
CA MET A 1 -17.75 18.81 -23.65
C MET A 1 -17.20 19.87 -22.71
N ALA A 2 -17.88 20.13 -21.59
CA ALA A 2 -17.45 21.15 -20.64
C ALA A 2 -16.22 20.64 -19.89
N ALA A 3 -15.14 21.42 -19.91
CA ALA A 3 -13.95 21.18 -19.11
C ALA A 3 -14.36 21.26 -17.63
N VAL A 4 -14.36 20.14 -16.94
CA VAL A 4 -14.49 20.11 -15.49
C VAL A 4 -13.19 20.73 -14.92
N SER A 5 -13.28 22.02 -14.60
CA SER A 5 -12.27 22.72 -13.83
C SER A 5 -12.24 22.10 -12.42
N THR A 6 -11.37 21.13 -12.22
CA THR A 6 -11.01 20.67 -10.87
C THR A 6 -10.18 21.77 -10.23
N THR A 7 -10.84 22.67 -9.52
CA THR A 7 -10.18 23.54 -8.55
C THR A 7 -9.58 22.65 -7.49
N THR A 8 -8.30 22.30 -7.64
CA THR A 8 -7.52 21.61 -6.61
C THR A 8 -7.50 22.52 -5.38
N ARG A 9 -8.18 22.08 -4.31
CA ARG A 9 -8.16 22.78 -3.02
C ARG A 9 -6.72 22.72 -2.53
N LYS A 10 -6.09 23.88 -2.45
CA LYS A 10 -4.70 23.96 -1.97
C LYS A 10 -4.70 23.63 -0.48
N ALA A 11 -3.84 22.69 -0.06
CA ALA A 11 -3.64 22.43 1.36
C ALA A 11 -3.17 23.72 2.06
N LEU A 12 -3.60 23.89 3.30
CA LEU A 12 -3.07 24.95 4.14
C LEU A 12 -1.60 24.66 4.45
N ARG A 13 -0.76 25.70 4.42
CA ARG A 13 0.66 25.56 4.77
C ARG A 13 0.79 25.01 6.19
N PRO A 14 1.53 23.91 6.39
CA PRO A 14 1.70 23.35 7.73
C PRO A 14 2.58 24.29 8.58
N THR A 15 2.28 24.33 9.86
CA THR A 15 3.04 25.09 10.87
C THR A 15 3.95 24.17 11.69
N SER A 16 3.61 22.90 11.77
CA SER A 16 4.34 21.87 12.49
C SER A 16 4.16 20.49 11.84
N ARG A 17 4.86 19.49 12.37
CA ARG A 17 4.69 18.08 11.96
C ARG A 17 3.27 17.54 12.25
N ASP A 18 2.58 18.12 13.21
CA ASP A 18 1.20 17.72 13.55
C ASP A 18 0.15 18.16 12.51
N ASP A 19 0.56 18.92 11.49
CA ASP A 19 -0.31 19.31 10.39
C ASP A 19 -0.29 18.34 9.20
N PHE A 20 0.45 17.24 9.30
CA PHE A 20 0.51 16.19 8.29
C PHE A 20 -0.46 15.07 8.65
N GLU A 21 -1.29 14.68 7.70
CA GLU A 21 -2.39 13.71 7.89
C GLU A 21 -2.16 12.41 7.14
N ILE A 22 -1.42 12.46 6.03
CA ILE A 22 -1.21 11.32 5.13
C ILE A 22 0.28 11.00 5.05
N ALA A 23 0.60 9.72 5.22
CA ALA A 23 1.93 9.19 4.91
C ALA A 23 1.89 8.34 3.65
N ILE A 24 2.94 8.41 2.84
CA ILE A 24 3.12 7.52 1.69
C ILE A 24 4.48 6.85 1.85
N VAL A 25 4.48 5.52 1.88
CA VAL A 25 5.69 4.70 2.01
C VAL A 25 5.95 3.98 0.70
N CYS A 26 7.18 4.03 0.22
CA CYS A 26 7.66 3.38 -0.99
C CYS A 26 8.92 2.57 -0.67
N ALA A 27 9.02 1.34 -1.19
CA ALA A 27 10.16 0.46 -0.95
C ALA A 27 11.29 0.69 -1.96
N LYS A 28 10.97 1.11 -3.17
CA LYS A 28 11.93 1.29 -4.27
C LYS A 28 11.96 2.74 -4.77
N ALA A 29 13.12 3.20 -5.22
CA ALA A 29 13.28 4.55 -5.76
C ALA A 29 12.33 4.85 -6.94
N LEU A 30 12.08 3.87 -7.82
CA LEU A 30 11.16 4.05 -8.95
C LEU A 30 9.70 4.30 -8.51
N GLU A 31 9.29 3.74 -7.38
CA GLU A 31 7.96 3.90 -6.77
C GLU A 31 7.83 5.29 -6.12
N TYR A 32 8.87 5.66 -5.38
CA TYR A 32 8.99 6.99 -4.79
C TYR A 32 8.95 8.09 -5.86
N ASP A 33 9.69 7.92 -6.94
CA ASP A 33 9.72 8.86 -8.07
C ASP A 33 8.34 8.99 -8.74
N ALA A 34 7.62 7.87 -8.91
CA ALA A 34 6.26 7.88 -9.47
C ALA A 34 5.29 8.67 -8.59
N VAL A 35 5.36 8.49 -7.25
CA VAL A 35 4.56 9.24 -6.28
C VAL A 35 4.92 10.73 -6.32
N CYS A 36 6.21 11.08 -6.32
CA CYS A 36 6.69 12.46 -6.35
C CYS A 36 6.21 13.23 -7.59
N LEU A 37 6.05 12.56 -8.74
CA LEU A 37 5.48 13.17 -9.95
C LEU A 37 4.02 13.62 -9.77
N LEU A 38 3.29 13.08 -8.80
CA LEU A 38 1.90 13.43 -8.50
C LEU A 38 1.75 14.42 -7.33
N VAL A 39 2.81 14.70 -6.61
CA VAL A 39 2.83 15.76 -5.58
C VAL A 39 2.49 17.09 -6.25
N ASP A 40 1.56 17.85 -5.66
CA ASP A 40 1.11 19.12 -6.20
C ASP A 40 2.09 20.25 -5.86
N GLY A 41 2.88 20.13 -4.77
CA GLY A 41 4.00 20.98 -4.41
C GLY A 41 4.74 20.45 -3.18
N PHE A 42 6.01 20.82 -3.04
CA PHE A 42 6.91 20.34 -1.99
C PHE A 42 7.20 21.46 -0.98
N TRP A 43 6.94 21.19 0.29
CA TRP A 43 7.22 22.15 1.37
C TRP A 43 8.72 22.31 1.64
N ASN A 44 9.48 21.22 1.50
CA ASN A 44 10.93 21.26 1.68
C ASN A 44 11.67 22.05 0.57
N GLU A 45 11.12 22.19 -0.62
CA GLU A 45 11.64 23.06 -1.68
C GLU A 45 11.33 24.55 -1.39
N ASP A 46 10.25 24.82 -0.68
CA ASP A 46 9.89 26.17 -0.21
C ASP A 46 10.70 26.60 1.03
N GLY A 47 11.67 25.79 1.47
CA GLY A 47 12.55 26.06 2.61
C GLY A 47 11.99 25.64 3.96
N ASP A 48 10.83 24.97 4.02
CA ASP A 48 10.23 24.50 5.26
C ASP A 48 10.78 23.11 5.63
N SER A 49 11.67 23.09 6.61
CA SER A 49 12.14 21.83 7.21
C SER A 49 11.35 21.53 8.48
N PHE A 50 10.50 20.51 8.43
CA PHE A 50 9.73 20.06 9.61
C PHE A 50 10.53 19.12 10.50
N GLY A 51 11.68 18.62 10.01
CA GLY A 51 12.57 17.74 10.76
C GLY A 51 11.93 16.39 11.10
N ARG A 52 12.45 15.78 12.16
CA ARG A 52 12.05 14.48 12.67
C ARG A 52 12.23 14.41 14.18
N ALA A 53 11.61 13.46 14.85
CA ALA A 53 11.79 13.22 16.29
C ALA A 53 13.22 12.74 16.60
N GLU A 54 13.66 12.91 17.83
CA GLU A 54 14.93 12.38 18.29
C GLU A 54 14.92 10.84 18.20
N GLY A 55 15.98 10.27 17.65
CA GLY A 55 16.12 8.83 17.41
C GLY A 55 15.50 8.34 16.12
N ASP A 56 14.75 9.14 15.38
CA ASP A 56 14.25 8.78 14.06
C ASP A 56 15.35 8.93 13.01
N LEU A 57 15.60 7.87 12.25
CA LEU A 57 16.64 7.82 11.21
C LEU A 57 16.10 8.00 9.78
N ASN A 58 14.78 8.09 9.61
CA ASN A 58 14.18 8.27 8.29
C ASN A 58 14.55 9.62 7.67
N THR A 59 14.52 9.66 6.35
CA THR A 59 14.54 10.90 5.58
C THR A 59 13.15 11.13 4.99
N TYR A 60 12.62 12.32 5.18
CA TYR A 60 11.26 12.67 4.79
C TYR A 60 11.24 13.68 3.66
N THR A 61 10.35 13.46 2.71
CA THR A 61 9.94 14.46 1.74
C THR A 61 8.55 14.95 2.10
N THR A 62 8.40 16.24 2.31
CA THR A 62 7.14 16.86 2.71
C THR A 62 6.55 17.66 1.56
N GLY A 63 5.23 17.58 1.41
CA GLY A 63 4.51 18.29 0.36
C GLY A 63 3.01 18.30 0.59
N TYR A 64 2.26 18.61 -0.46
CA TYR A 64 0.81 18.51 -0.44
C TYR A 64 0.30 17.80 -1.69
N MET A 65 -0.77 17.04 -1.52
CA MET A 65 -1.38 16.23 -2.55
C MET A 65 -2.89 16.13 -2.33
N GLY A 66 -3.70 16.57 -3.29
CA GLY A 66 -5.16 16.47 -3.21
C GLY A 66 -5.80 17.25 -2.05
N GLY A 67 -5.14 18.29 -1.56
CA GLY A 67 -5.62 19.10 -0.43
C GLY A 67 -5.15 18.61 0.93
N PHE A 68 -4.36 17.53 1.00
CA PHE A 68 -3.73 17.02 2.22
C PHE A 68 -2.26 17.41 2.30
N ASN A 69 -1.78 17.71 3.50
CA ASN A 69 -0.35 17.71 3.78
C ASN A 69 0.14 16.28 3.88
N ILE A 70 1.15 15.94 3.09
CA ILE A 70 1.68 14.59 2.99
C ILE A 70 3.14 14.52 3.40
N VAL A 71 3.52 13.39 3.95
CA VAL A 71 4.91 13.00 4.15
C VAL A 71 5.21 11.73 3.36
N VAL A 72 6.27 11.75 2.55
CA VAL A 72 6.68 10.62 1.72
C VAL A 72 7.99 10.05 2.29
N VAL A 73 8.05 8.73 2.43
CA VAL A 73 9.20 7.97 2.92
C VAL A 73 9.63 6.98 1.87
N LEU A 74 10.93 7.00 1.54
CA LEU A 74 11.57 5.90 0.82
C LEU A 74 12.28 5.03 1.85
N LEU A 75 11.96 3.74 1.87
CA LEU A 75 12.64 2.78 2.74
C LEU A 75 14.12 2.67 2.39
N CYS A 76 14.98 2.44 3.38
CA CYS A 76 16.41 2.18 3.15
C CYS A 76 16.65 0.86 2.41
N ASP A 77 15.84 -0.14 2.73
CA ASP A 77 15.83 -1.45 2.09
C ASP A 77 14.37 -1.94 1.93
N PRO A 78 14.05 -2.75 0.90
CA PRO A 78 12.76 -3.42 0.81
C PRO A 78 12.59 -4.46 1.93
N GLY A 79 11.34 -4.72 2.30
CA GLY A 79 10.96 -5.81 3.19
C GLY A 79 10.36 -5.37 4.51
N GLU A 80 9.76 -6.35 5.19
CA GLU A 80 8.94 -6.19 6.38
C GLU A 80 9.66 -5.45 7.53
N ALA A 81 10.89 -5.87 7.85
CA ALA A 81 11.62 -5.28 8.98
C ALA A 81 11.95 -3.80 8.77
N ALA A 82 12.38 -3.43 7.55
CA ALA A 82 12.65 -2.03 7.19
C ALA A 82 11.34 -1.21 7.20
N ALA A 83 10.25 -1.78 6.69
CA ALA A 83 8.95 -1.13 6.68
C ALA A 83 8.40 -0.90 8.09
N ALA A 84 8.50 -1.88 9.00
CA ALA A 84 8.09 -1.76 10.39
C ALA A 84 8.90 -0.66 11.11
N GLY A 85 10.23 -0.71 11.02
CA GLY A 85 11.10 0.28 11.65
C GLY A 85 10.87 1.70 11.13
N ALA A 86 10.72 1.85 9.82
CA ALA A 86 10.45 3.15 9.20
C ALA A 86 9.07 3.69 9.61
N THR A 87 8.04 2.85 9.67
CA THR A 87 6.67 3.26 10.04
C THR A 87 6.57 3.61 11.52
N ALA A 88 7.21 2.85 12.41
CA ALA A 88 7.29 3.18 13.83
C ALA A 88 7.96 4.53 14.08
N SER A 89 9.07 4.80 13.39
CA SER A 89 9.78 6.09 13.46
C SER A 89 8.92 7.23 12.87
N LEU A 90 8.25 6.98 11.75
CA LEU A 90 7.32 7.94 11.15
C LEU A 90 6.20 8.33 12.12
N ARG A 91 5.57 7.35 12.77
CA ARG A 91 4.52 7.58 13.78
C ARG A 91 5.01 8.45 14.95
N SER A 92 6.25 8.27 15.36
CA SER A 92 6.87 9.09 16.41
C SER A 92 7.16 10.52 15.95
N SER A 93 7.51 10.71 14.68
CA SER A 93 7.85 12.03 14.13
C SER A 93 6.62 12.83 13.68
N TYR A 94 5.61 12.16 13.13
CA TYR A 94 4.38 12.76 12.57
C TYR A 94 3.16 12.15 13.26
N THR A 95 2.87 12.64 14.47
CA THR A 95 1.91 12.03 15.41
C THR A 95 0.45 12.07 14.97
N ARG A 96 0.11 12.87 13.94
CA ARG A 96 -1.25 13.05 13.46
C ARG A 96 -1.53 12.38 12.10
N ILE A 97 -0.69 11.47 11.68
CA ILE A 97 -0.97 10.65 10.50
C ILE A 97 -2.22 9.79 10.76
N THR A 98 -3.22 9.96 9.92
CA THR A 98 -4.50 9.25 9.98
C THR A 98 -4.60 8.12 8.97
N LEU A 99 -3.78 8.18 7.90
CA LEU A 99 -3.73 7.17 6.86
C LEU A 99 -2.31 7.03 6.31
N LEU A 100 -1.84 5.80 6.24
CA LEU A 100 -0.64 5.42 5.51
C LEU A 100 -1.03 4.72 4.19
N LEU A 101 -0.45 5.17 3.08
CA LEU A 101 -0.54 4.49 1.78
C LEU A 101 0.81 3.80 1.51
N LEU A 102 0.82 2.47 1.53
CA LEU A 102 1.97 1.69 1.08
C LEU A 102 1.85 1.49 -0.43
N THR A 103 2.63 2.25 -1.19
CA THR A 103 2.50 2.32 -2.65
C THR A 103 3.74 1.73 -3.33
N GLY A 104 3.52 0.87 -4.32
CA GLY A 104 4.64 0.25 -5.04
C GLY A 104 4.20 -0.83 -6.01
N THR A 105 5.05 -1.85 -6.18
CA THR A 105 4.86 -2.96 -7.11
C THR A 105 4.64 -4.28 -6.37
N CYS A 106 3.96 -5.24 -7.01
CA CYS A 106 3.68 -6.55 -6.43
C CYS A 106 3.72 -7.67 -7.48
N ASP A 107 3.80 -8.90 -6.98
CA ASP A 107 3.51 -10.11 -7.73
C ASP A 107 2.00 -10.43 -7.62
N VAL A 108 1.43 -11.07 -8.63
CA VAL A 108 -0.02 -11.35 -8.63
C VAL A 108 -0.32 -12.79 -8.98
N VAL A 109 -1.46 -13.27 -8.51
CA VAL A 109 -2.09 -14.51 -8.98
C VAL A 109 -2.82 -14.20 -10.28
N PRO A 110 -2.43 -14.81 -11.42
CA PRO A 110 -2.96 -14.42 -12.75
C PRO A 110 -4.46 -14.61 -12.90
N ASP A 111 -5.01 -15.66 -12.27
CA ASP A 111 -6.45 -15.91 -12.17
C ASP A 111 -6.84 -16.04 -10.70
N ALA A 112 -7.34 -14.95 -10.16
CA ALA A 112 -7.80 -14.88 -8.78
C ALA A 112 -9.32 -14.83 -8.72
N MET A 113 -9.93 -15.89 -8.21
CA MET A 113 -11.39 -16.00 -8.05
C MET A 113 -12.17 -15.76 -9.36
N GLY A 114 -11.68 -16.31 -10.48
CA GLY A 114 -12.28 -16.15 -11.80
C GLY A 114 -12.12 -14.76 -12.43
N LYS A 115 -11.14 -14.00 -11.96
CA LYS A 115 -10.78 -12.68 -12.54
C LYS A 115 -9.34 -12.74 -13.03
N GLU A 116 -9.13 -12.45 -14.30
CA GLU A 116 -7.78 -12.29 -14.86
C GLU A 116 -7.15 -11.01 -14.36
N LEU A 117 -5.94 -11.10 -13.81
CA LEU A 117 -5.11 -9.97 -13.46
C LEU A 117 -3.94 -9.89 -14.46
N LEU A 118 -3.70 -8.70 -14.99
CA LEU A 118 -2.68 -8.43 -16.02
C LEU A 118 -1.58 -7.53 -15.46
N LEU A 119 -0.41 -7.54 -16.09
CA LEU A 119 0.65 -6.61 -15.76
C LEU A 119 0.16 -5.15 -15.93
N GLY A 120 0.51 -4.31 -14.98
CA GLY A 120 0.04 -2.93 -14.91
C GLY A 120 -1.34 -2.72 -14.25
N ASP A 121 -2.11 -3.78 -13.98
CA ASP A 121 -3.30 -3.67 -13.12
C ASP A 121 -2.89 -3.26 -11.69
N VAL A 122 -3.86 -2.82 -10.88
CA VAL A 122 -3.60 -2.39 -9.50
C VAL A 122 -4.44 -3.17 -8.51
N VAL A 123 -3.81 -3.59 -7.42
CA VAL A 123 -4.48 -4.24 -6.31
C VAL A 123 -4.49 -3.31 -5.10
N ILE A 124 -5.64 -3.19 -4.45
CA ILE A 124 -5.86 -2.47 -3.19
C ILE A 124 -6.15 -3.50 -2.10
N SER A 125 -5.47 -3.39 -0.96
CA SER A 125 -5.68 -4.33 0.15
C SER A 125 -7.02 -4.10 0.85
N ASP A 126 -7.73 -5.19 1.12
CA ASP A 126 -8.79 -5.20 2.12
C ASP A 126 -8.35 -5.92 3.41
N THR A 127 -7.37 -6.80 3.31
CA THR A 127 -6.72 -7.53 4.40
C THR A 127 -5.30 -7.92 4.00
N VAL A 128 -4.46 -8.19 4.99
CA VAL A 128 -3.09 -8.68 4.81
C VAL A 128 -2.91 -9.99 5.58
N VAL A 129 -2.22 -10.95 5.00
CA VAL A 129 -1.84 -12.22 5.63
C VAL A 129 -0.33 -12.37 5.56
N GLN A 130 0.29 -12.59 6.68
CA GLN A 130 1.70 -12.97 6.74
C GLN A 130 1.81 -14.47 6.49
N TYR A 131 2.03 -14.86 5.23
CA TYR A 131 1.96 -16.26 4.79
C TYR A 131 3.21 -17.08 5.10
N ASP A 132 4.31 -16.45 5.45
CA ASP A 132 5.61 -17.08 5.70
C ASP A 132 5.93 -17.26 7.20
N LEU A 133 5.01 -16.95 8.08
CA LEU A 133 5.04 -17.38 9.48
C LEU A 133 4.58 -18.83 9.59
N GLY A 134 5.36 -19.64 10.27
CA GLY A 134 5.01 -21.05 10.49
C GLY A 134 6.22 -21.92 10.77
N SER A 135 5.96 -23.23 10.85
CA SER A 135 6.95 -24.26 11.16
C SER A 135 7.37 -25.02 9.93
N HIS A 136 8.64 -25.42 9.88
CA HIS A 136 9.19 -26.30 8.85
C HIS A 136 9.02 -27.77 9.28
N TYR A 137 8.33 -28.54 8.47
CA TYR A 137 8.14 -29.98 8.65
C TYR A 137 8.87 -30.74 7.53
N PRO A 138 9.14 -32.06 7.68
CA PRO A 138 9.78 -32.86 6.62
C PRO A 138 9.02 -32.88 5.28
N ASN A 139 7.71 -32.68 5.32
CA ASN A 139 6.82 -32.61 4.15
C ASN A 139 6.64 -31.19 3.60
N GLY A 140 7.38 -30.21 4.12
CA GLY A 140 7.34 -28.82 3.68
C GLY A 140 7.03 -27.83 4.79
N ARG A 141 6.85 -26.55 4.40
CA ARG A 141 6.50 -25.47 5.31
C ARG A 141 4.99 -25.42 5.53
N GLU A 142 4.56 -25.52 6.77
CA GLU A 142 3.18 -25.24 7.14
C GLU A 142 3.11 -23.87 7.82
N SER A 143 2.34 -22.95 7.22
CA SER A 143 2.04 -21.70 7.87
C SER A 143 1.12 -21.93 9.06
N ASP A 144 1.40 -21.24 10.15
CA ASP A 144 0.59 -21.29 11.37
C ASP A 144 -0.82 -20.78 11.05
N THR A 145 -1.82 -21.68 11.16
CA THR A 145 -3.22 -21.37 10.85
C THR A 145 -3.93 -20.57 11.95
N LEU A 146 -3.22 -20.19 12.99
CA LEU A 146 -3.73 -19.40 14.10
C LEU A 146 -3.97 -17.94 13.69
N GLY A 147 -5.03 -17.78 12.91
CA GLY A 147 -5.70 -16.50 12.71
C GLY A 147 -4.86 -15.44 11.97
N ASP A 148 -5.55 -14.62 11.21
CA ASP A 148 -5.00 -13.37 10.68
C ASP A 148 -4.45 -12.53 11.86
N ARG A 149 -3.16 -12.69 12.18
CA ARG A 149 -2.51 -12.02 13.32
C ARG A 149 -2.50 -10.50 13.16
N LEU A 150 -2.62 -10.03 11.91
CA LEU A 150 -2.52 -8.60 11.56
C LEU A 150 -3.82 -7.81 11.77
N GLY A 151 -4.85 -8.41 12.32
CA GLY A 151 -6.08 -7.70 12.67
C GLY A 151 -6.85 -7.11 11.46
N ARG A 152 -7.97 -6.47 11.75
CA ARG A 152 -8.77 -5.76 10.75
C ARG A 152 -8.29 -4.31 10.63
N PRO A 153 -8.31 -3.73 9.42
CA PRO A 153 -8.11 -2.30 9.27
C PRO A 153 -9.12 -1.51 10.11
N ASP A 154 -8.77 -0.30 10.49
CA ASP A 154 -9.68 0.57 11.22
C ASP A 154 -10.96 0.88 10.43
N LYS A 155 -11.95 1.50 11.09
CA LYS A 155 -13.25 1.78 10.49
C LYS A 155 -13.14 2.74 9.29
N ASN A 156 -12.24 3.71 9.33
CA ASN A 156 -12.10 4.70 8.26
C ASN A 156 -11.56 4.03 7.00
N VAL A 157 -10.52 3.21 7.13
CA VAL A 157 -9.96 2.41 6.02
C VAL A 157 -11.02 1.46 5.48
N ARG A 158 -11.74 0.72 6.34
CA ARG A 158 -12.79 -0.19 5.89
C ARG A 158 -13.91 0.53 5.13
N SER A 159 -14.31 1.72 5.58
CA SER A 159 -15.37 2.49 4.94
C SER A 159 -14.99 2.89 3.52
N ILE A 160 -13.77 3.38 3.29
CA ILE A 160 -13.32 3.75 1.95
C ILE A 160 -13.12 2.53 1.04
N ILE A 161 -12.59 1.43 1.58
CA ILE A 161 -12.44 0.17 0.83
C ILE A 161 -13.80 -0.38 0.38
N MET A 162 -14.83 -0.27 1.21
CA MET A 162 -16.19 -0.71 0.82
C MET A 162 -16.76 0.08 -0.35
N ILE A 163 -16.43 1.37 -0.49
CA ILE A 163 -16.81 2.16 -1.67
C ILE A 163 -16.16 1.57 -2.93
N PHE A 164 -14.88 1.19 -2.85
CA PHE A 164 -14.17 0.60 -3.98
C PHE A 164 -14.52 -0.88 -4.26
N LYS A 165 -15.35 -1.52 -3.45
CA LYS A 165 -15.99 -2.80 -3.76
C LYS A 165 -17.27 -2.64 -4.59
N THR A 166 -17.77 -1.41 -4.78
CA THR A 166 -18.91 -1.13 -5.64
C THR A 166 -18.47 -0.84 -7.08
N GLU A 167 -19.29 -1.18 -8.06
CA GLU A 167 -19.01 -0.91 -9.48
C GLU A 167 -18.79 0.58 -9.74
N LEU A 168 -19.65 1.43 -9.19
CA LEU A 168 -19.57 2.89 -9.34
C LEU A 168 -18.28 3.45 -8.71
N GLY A 169 -17.91 2.98 -7.53
CA GLY A 169 -16.69 3.41 -6.85
C GLY A 169 -15.44 3.02 -7.64
N LEU A 170 -15.37 1.77 -8.10
CA LEU A 170 -14.27 1.29 -8.94
C LEU A 170 -14.18 2.05 -10.27
N GLN A 171 -15.31 2.26 -10.95
CA GLN A 171 -15.32 2.99 -12.23
C GLN A 171 -14.75 4.40 -12.05
N ARG A 172 -15.24 5.14 -11.06
CA ARG A 172 -14.77 6.50 -10.78
C ARG A 172 -13.29 6.54 -10.40
N LEU A 173 -12.83 5.59 -9.59
CA LEU A 173 -11.41 5.50 -9.23
C LEU A 173 -10.55 5.19 -10.45
N LYS A 174 -11.00 4.30 -11.34
CA LYS A 174 -10.34 3.97 -12.59
C LYS A 174 -10.22 5.19 -13.53
N GLU A 175 -11.28 5.99 -13.66
CA GLU A 175 -11.26 7.23 -14.44
C GLU A 175 -10.23 8.23 -13.87
N LYS A 176 -10.21 8.42 -12.56
CA LYS A 176 -9.21 9.27 -11.88
C LYS A 176 -7.78 8.75 -12.07
N ALA A 177 -7.57 7.45 -11.87
CA ALA A 177 -6.26 6.83 -12.06
C ALA A 177 -5.72 7.05 -13.48
N SER A 178 -6.59 6.95 -14.51
CA SER A 178 -6.17 7.23 -15.91
C SER A 178 -5.67 8.66 -16.10
N ILE A 179 -6.34 9.64 -15.51
CA ILE A 179 -5.92 11.05 -15.57
C ILE A 179 -4.56 11.24 -14.89
N TYR A 180 -4.35 10.62 -13.73
CA TYR A 180 -3.10 10.74 -12.99
C TYR A 180 -1.96 9.97 -13.65
N LEU A 181 -2.23 8.84 -14.29
CA LEU A 181 -1.26 8.10 -15.09
C LEU A 181 -0.72 8.96 -16.25
N GLU A 182 -1.62 9.59 -17.00
CA GLU A 182 -1.24 10.53 -18.07
C GLU A 182 -0.41 11.71 -17.52
N LYS A 183 -0.75 12.22 -16.32
CA LYS A 183 0.02 13.28 -15.66
C LYS A 183 1.44 12.84 -15.33
N ILE A 184 1.62 11.60 -14.79
CA ILE A 184 2.95 11.01 -14.53
C ILE A 184 3.74 10.92 -15.84
N GLN A 185 3.17 10.28 -16.85
CA GLN A 185 3.82 10.05 -18.16
C GLN A 185 4.24 11.38 -18.81
N HIS A 186 3.36 12.38 -18.77
CA HIS A 186 3.65 13.70 -19.30
C HIS A 186 4.77 14.43 -18.54
N LYS A 187 4.74 14.43 -17.20
CA LYS A 187 5.80 15.02 -16.39
C LYS A 187 7.13 14.30 -16.61
N ALA A 188 7.13 12.97 -16.58
CA ALA A 188 8.33 12.17 -16.80
C ALA A 188 8.96 12.39 -18.19
N SER A 189 8.15 12.60 -19.23
CA SER A 189 8.64 12.85 -20.58
C SER A 189 9.32 14.22 -20.75
N LYS A 190 8.97 15.21 -19.91
CA LYS A 190 9.57 16.55 -19.91
C LYS A 190 10.92 16.61 -19.21
N GLU A 191 11.17 15.71 -18.29
CA GLU A 191 12.40 15.69 -17.51
C GLU A 191 13.47 14.85 -18.19
N GLN A 192 14.29 15.45 -19.04
CA GLN A 192 15.34 14.78 -19.84
C GLN A 192 16.36 13.95 -19.02
N ARG A 193 16.45 14.16 -17.70
CA ARG A 193 17.40 13.45 -16.82
C ARG A 193 16.83 12.18 -16.19
N ARG A 194 15.52 11.94 -16.33
CA ARG A 194 14.89 10.73 -15.76
C ARG A 194 15.14 9.52 -16.62
N LYS A 195 15.57 8.42 -15.99
CA LYS A 195 15.78 7.12 -16.65
C LYS A 195 14.47 6.34 -16.83
N ALA A 196 13.49 6.51 -15.92
CA ALA A 196 12.22 5.82 -15.97
C ALA A 196 11.20 6.58 -16.83
N THR A 197 10.63 5.90 -17.82
CA THR A 197 9.69 6.52 -18.76
C THR A 197 8.22 6.35 -18.35
N TYR A 198 7.90 5.40 -17.48
CA TYR A 198 6.53 5.03 -17.07
C TYR A 198 5.56 4.76 -18.23
N LYS A 199 6.10 4.44 -19.40
CA LYS A 199 5.30 4.13 -20.59
C LYS A 199 4.69 2.75 -20.46
N TYR A 200 3.52 2.57 -21.05
CA TYR A 200 2.88 1.27 -21.20
C TYR A 200 3.73 0.40 -22.12
N PRO A 201 4.14 -0.81 -21.69
CA PRO A 201 5.01 -1.66 -22.48
C PRO A 201 4.33 -2.33 -23.70
N GLY A 202 2.99 -2.38 -23.70
CA GLY A 202 2.20 -3.05 -24.72
C GLY A 202 1.76 -4.47 -24.33
N SER A 203 0.58 -4.88 -24.80
CA SER A 203 -0.03 -6.18 -24.47
C SER A 203 0.80 -7.37 -24.94
N THR A 204 1.57 -7.23 -26.01
CA THR A 204 2.45 -8.28 -26.55
C THR A 204 3.58 -8.64 -25.59
N ASN A 205 3.94 -7.76 -24.68
CA ASN A 205 4.99 -7.94 -23.68
C ASN A 205 4.45 -8.44 -22.32
N ASP A 206 3.14 -8.65 -22.21
CA ASP A 206 2.54 -9.27 -21.04
C ASP A 206 2.48 -10.79 -21.24
N ILE A 207 3.50 -11.48 -20.76
CA ILE A 207 3.73 -12.91 -20.98
C ILE A 207 3.48 -13.65 -19.68
N LEU A 208 2.62 -14.69 -19.76
CA LEU A 208 2.34 -15.62 -18.66
C LEU A 208 2.53 -17.04 -19.14
N PHE A 209 3.37 -17.79 -18.45
CA PHE A 209 3.54 -19.22 -18.67
C PHE A 209 2.60 -20.04 -17.76
N LYS A 210 2.31 -21.29 -18.16
CA LYS A 210 1.58 -22.25 -17.32
C LYS A 210 2.32 -22.45 -16.00
N SER A 211 1.60 -22.57 -14.89
CA SER A 211 2.21 -22.71 -13.55
C SER A 211 3.11 -23.95 -13.40
N THR A 212 2.88 -24.96 -14.22
CA THR A 212 3.72 -26.18 -14.29
C THR A 212 4.98 -26.00 -15.13
N TYR A 213 5.13 -24.88 -15.85
CA TYR A 213 6.27 -24.63 -16.72
C TYR A 213 7.29 -23.72 -16.01
N CYS A 214 8.43 -24.29 -15.63
CA CYS A 214 9.45 -23.59 -14.86
C CYS A 214 10.46 -22.87 -15.74
N HIS A 215 10.98 -21.74 -15.26
CA HIS A 215 12.11 -21.05 -15.88
C HIS A 215 13.42 -21.80 -15.63
N LYS A 216 13.97 -22.42 -16.67
CA LYS A 216 15.24 -23.18 -16.65
C LYS A 216 15.93 -23.15 -18.02
N HIS A 217 17.14 -23.70 -18.14
CA HIS A 217 17.74 -23.94 -19.44
C HIS A 217 17.05 -25.12 -20.14
N TYR A 218 16.50 -24.90 -21.32
CA TYR A 218 15.83 -25.93 -22.12
C TYR A 218 16.67 -26.44 -23.32
N ARG A 219 17.81 -25.80 -23.61
CA ARG A 219 18.63 -26.10 -24.79
C ARG A 219 20.12 -26.20 -24.44
N SER A 220 20.45 -26.65 -23.25
CA SER A 220 21.84 -26.75 -22.79
C SER A 220 22.13 -28.16 -22.26
N PRO A 221 22.55 -29.11 -23.13
CA PRO A 221 22.75 -30.51 -22.77
C PRO A 221 23.77 -30.77 -21.67
N GLN A 222 24.55 -29.78 -21.30
CA GLN A 222 25.57 -29.87 -20.23
C GLN A 222 25.10 -29.22 -18.91
N CYS A 223 23.86 -28.70 -18.88
CA CYS A 223 23.33 -28.06 -17.68
C CYS A 223 22.55 -29.08 -16.84
N ILE A 224 22.69 -29.01 -15.51
CA ILE A 224 21.92 -29.82 -14.58
C ILE A 224 20.42 -29.64 -14.72
N CYS A 225 19.96 -28.56 -15.36
CA CYS A 225 18.55 -28.33 -15.65
C CYS A 225 17.93 -29.36 -16.61
N ASP A 226 18.76 -30.04 -17.43
CA ASP A 226 18.28 -30.99 -18.44
C ASP A 226 17.82 -32.32 -17.82
N ASP A 227 18.37 -32.65 -16.65
CA ASP A 227 18.05 -33.88 -15.92
C ASP A 227 16.69 -33.80 -15.16
N TYR A 228 16.05 -32.66 -15.13
CA TYR A 228 14.88 -32.40 -14.28
C TYR A 228 13.68 -31.94 -15.12
N ASN A 229 12.59 -32.68 -15.07
CA ASN A 229 11.38 -32.46 -15.90
C ASN A 229 10.16 -32.03 -15.08
N GLU A 230 10.21 -32.02 -13.77
CA GLU A 230 9.08 -31.67 -12.91
C GLU A 230 9.14 -30.23 -12.39
N ALA A 231 7.98 -29.63 -12.20
CA ALA A 231 7.88 -28.31 -11.60
C ALA A 231 8.31 -28.38 -10.11
N GLY A 232 9.30 -27.59 -9.74
CA GLY A 232 9.91 -27.62 -8.40
C GLY A 232 11.27 -28.26 -8.34
N ASP A 233 11.77 -28.85 -9.45
CA ASP A 233 13.12 -29.38 -9.55
C ASP A 233 14.18 -28.28 -9.43
N ARG A 234 15.40 -28.70 -9.07
CA ARG A 234 16.53 -27.77 -8.94
C ARG A 234 16.89 -27.14 -10.28
N VAL A 235 16.86 -25.82 -10.34
CA VAL A 235 17.38 -25.04 -11.46
C VAL A 235 18.78 -24.54 -11.13
N CYS A 236 19.66 -24.43 -12.13
CA CYS A 236 21.00 -23.91 -11.92
C CYS A 236 20.98 -22.41 -11.61
N ASP A 237 21.98 -21.92 -10.87
CA ASP A 237 22.04 -20.53 -10.46
C ASP A 237 22.11 -19.55 -11.66
N ASN A 238 22.77 -19.97 -12.75
CA ASN A 238 22.86 -19.14 -13.96
C ASN A 238 21.50 -18.92 -14.62
N SER A 239 20.59 -19.90 -14.62
CA SER A 239 19.26 -19.72 -15.21
C SER A 239 18.43 -18.70 -14.46
N ARG A 240 18.65 -18.55 -13.14
CA ARG A 240 17.89 -17.60 -12.29
C ARG A 240 18.10 -16.13 -12.64
N GLY A 241 19.18 -15.81 -13.38
CA GLY A 241 19.47 -14.45 -13.83
C GLY A 241 19.42 -14.26 -15.33
N THR A 242 19.05 -15.30 -16.09
CA THR A 242 19.11 -15.31 -17.56
C THR A 242 17.71 -15.08 -18.15
N LEU A 243 17.61 -14.33 -19.24
CA LEU A 243 16.34 -14.05 -19.91
C LEU A 243 15.68 -15.31 -20.49
N CYS A 244 14.37 -15.36 -20.56
CA CYS A 244 13.59 -16.46 -21.14
C CYS A 244 14.00 -16.78 -22.58
N GLU A 245 14.31 -15.78 -23.39
CA GLU A 245 14.77 -15.96 -24.77
C GLU A 245 16.12 -16.68 -24.83
N GLN A 246 16.99 -16.47 -23.86
CA GLN A 246 18.33 -17.06 -23.77
C GLN A 246 18.29 -18.46 -23.16
N THR A 247 17.39 -18.72 -22.21
CA THR A 247 17.21 -20.03 -21.60
C THR A 247 16.44 -20.99 -22.49
N GLY A 248 15.77 -20.48 -23.53
CA GLY A 248 15.00 -21.28 -24.49
C GLY A 248 13.59 -21.63 -24.00
N CYS A 249 12.99 -20.80 -23.14
CA CYS A 249 11.59 -20.96 -22.76
C CYS A 249 10.67 -20.99 -23.97
N ASP A 250 9.80 -21.99 -24.03
CA ASP A 250 8.95 -22.28 -25.18
C ASP A 250 7.60 -21.57 -25.08
N LYS A 251 7.25 -20.84 -26.13
CA LYS A 251 5.99 -20.07 -26.20
C LYS A 251 4.73 -20.94 -26.31
N ASP A 252 4.86 -22.23 -26.62
CA ASP A 252 3.72 -23.17 -26.62
C ASP A 252 3.15 -23.43 -25.20
N TYR A 253 3.90 -23.01 -24.19
CA TYR A 253 3.46 -23.08 -22.78
C TYR A 253 2.83 -21.78 -22.27
N LEU A 254 2.55 -20.81 -23.16
CA LEU A 254 1.86 -19.57 -22.76
C LEU A 254 0.38 -19.85 -22.43
N VAL A 255 -0.16 -19.04 -21.53
CA VAL A 255 -1.57 -19.07 -21.14
C VAL A 255 -2.35 -18.02 -21.92
N PRO A 256 -3.35 -18.43 -22.73
CA PRO A 256 -4.26 -17.49 -23.39
C PRO A 256 -5.08 -16.71 -22.35
N ARG A 257 -5.29 -15.41 -22.58
CA ARG A 257 -6.01 -14.52 -21.65
C ARG A 257 -6.96 -13.61 -22.40
N LEU A 258 -8.25 -13.67 -22.05
CA LEU A 258 -9.29 -12.92 -22.75
C LEU A 258 -9.13 -11.39 -22.59
N ARG A 259 -8.85 -10.92 -21.37
CA ARG A 259 -8.63 -9.49 -21.15
C ARG A 259 -7.39 -8.96 -21.88
N LEU A 260 -6.37 -9.78 -22.06
CA LEU A 260 -5.18 -9.41 -22.81
C LEU A 260 -5.49 -9.26 -24.30
N GLU A 261 -6.30 -10.16 -24.86
CA GLU A 261 -6.78 -10.06 -26.25
C GLU A 261 -7.62 -8.79 -26.45
N ASP A 262 -8.43 -8.38 -25.49
CA ASP A 262 -9.18 -7.13 -25.57
C ASP A 262 -8.28 -5.89 -25.53
N LYS A 263 -7.22 -5.90 -24.71
CA LYS A 263 -6.20 -4.83 -24.72
C LYS A 263 -5.50 -4.75 -26.08
N LYS A 264 -5.15 -5.89 -26.66
CA LYS A 264 -4.53 -5.98 -27.97
C LYS A 264 -5.41 -5.40 -29.08
N LYS A 265 -6.70 -5.70 -29.10
CA LYS A 265 -7.67 -5.08 -30.04
C LYS A 265 -7.68 -3.56 -29.91
N LEU A 266 -7.65 -3.04 -28.67
CA LEU A 266 -7.58 -1.58 -28.44
C LEU A 266 -6.28 -0.97 -28.97
N GLU A 267 -5.16 -1.68 -28.87
CA GLU A 267 -3.87 -1.25 -29.46
C GLU A 267 -3.92 -1.28 -30.98
N ASP A 268 -4.49 -2.33 -31.57
CA ASP A 268 -4.67 -2.47 -33.03
C ASP A 268 -5.58 -1.34 -33.59
N ASP A 269 -6.55 -0.87 -32.80
CA ASP A 269 -7.42 0.27 -33.11
C ASP A 269 -6.77 1.65 -32.82
N ASP A 270 -5.47 1.71 -32.57
CA ASP A 270 -4.69 2.91 -32.18
C ASP A 270 -5.19 3.59 -30.90
N ASN A 271 -5.91 2.87 -30.05
CA ASN A 271 -6.44 3.35 -28.78
C ASN A 271 -5.57 2.92 -27.57
N VAL A 272 -4.29 3.22 -27.63
CA VAL A 272 -3.31 2.90 -26.57
C VAL A 272 -3.74 3.50 -25.24
N LYS A 273 -4.43 4.63 -25.24
CA LYS A 273 -4.94 5.28 -24.03
C LYS A 273 -5.93 4.38 -23.28
N ALA A 274 -6.81 3.70 -23.96
CA ALA A 274 -7.74 2.75 -23.36
C ALA A 274 -7.02 1.44 -23.00
N ALA A 275 -6.11 0.96 -23.83
CA ALA A 275 -5.35 -0.26 -23.60
C ALA A 275 -4.48 -0.17 -22.32
N GLN A 276 -3.82 0.97 -22.08
CA GLN A 276 -2.97 1.15 -20.89
C GLN A 276 -3.75 1.34 -19.57
N GLN A 277 -5.07 1.58 -19.65
CA GLN A 277 -5.86 1.82 -18.45
C GLN A 277 -5.84 0.60 -17.52
N PRO A 278 -5.40 0.76 -16.23
CA PRO A 278 -5.35 -0.35 -15.31
C PRO A 278 -6.77 -0.77 -14.89
N SER A 279 -6.98 -2.06 -14.72
CA SER A 279 -8.09 -2.52 -13.89
C SER A 279 -7.67 -2.49 -12.43
N ILE A 280 -8.64 -2.23 -11.55
CA ILE A 280 -8.40 -2.12 -10.12
C ILE A 280 -9.13 -3.25 -9.42
N PHE A 281 -8.43 -3.97 -8.57
CA PHE A 281 -8.94 -5.09 -7.80
C PHE A 281 -8.82 -4.78 -6.32
N VAL A 282 -9.79 -5.22 -5.54
CA VAL A 282 -9.76 -5.14 -4.08
C VAL A 282 -9.71 -6.55 -3.55
N GLY A 283 -8.71 -6.85 -2.72
CA GLY A 283 -8.59 -8.18 -2.15
C GLY A 283 -7.42 -8.33 -1.17
N ARG A 284 -7.17 -9.59 -0.82
CA ARG A 284 -6.20 -9.97 0.20
C ARG A 284 -4.79 -9.99 -0.35
N PHE A 285 -3.87 -9.34 0.37
CA PHE A 285 -2.44 -9.44 0.12
C PHE A 285 -1.80 -10.52 0.99
N GLY A 286 -0.87 -11.26 0.39
CA GLY A 286 0.11 -12.05 1.11
C GLY A 286 1.37 -11.20 1.31
N SER A 287 1.73 -10.92 2.54
CA SER A 287 2.99 -10.27 2.88
C SER A 287 3.96 -11.32 3.41
N GLY A 288 5.21 -11.27 2.98
CA GLY A 288 6.21 -12.23 3.41
C GLY A 288 7.63 -11.76 3.13
N TYR A 289 8.57 -12.32 3.86
CA TYR A 289 9.97 -11.92 3.78
C TYR A 289 10.65 -12.35 2.47
N THR A 290 10.09 -13.36 1.79
CA THR A 290 10.69 -13.96 0.59
C THR A 290 9.81 -13.75 -0.63
N SER A 291 10.36 -13.21 -1.72
CA SER A 291 9.67 -13.14 -3.01
C SER A 291 9.43 -14.55 -3.56
N LEU A 292 8.22 -14.81 -4.01
CA LEU A 292 7.87 -16.05 -4.69
C LEU A 292 8.46 -16.07 -6.10
N ARG A 293 9.04 -17.20 -6.49
CA ARG A 293 9.64 -17.42 -7.82
C ARG A 293 9.21 -18.74 -8.46
N LEU A 294 8.22 -19.39 -7.87
CA LEU A 294 7.67 -20.65 -8.35
C LEU A 294 6.15 -20.55 -8.39
N ALA A 295 5.59 -20.63 -9.59
CA ALA A 295 4.16 -20.44 -9.83
C ALA A 295 3.28 -21.43 -9.05
N ILE A 296 3.70 -22.69 -8.93
CA ILE A 296 2.96 -23.72 -8.17
C ILE A 296 2.88 -23.36 -6.68
N ASP A 297 3.97 -22.87 -6.09
CA ASP A 297 3.96 -22.45 -4.68
C ASP A 297 3.12 -21.19 -4.49
N ARG A 298 3.23 -20.22 -5.41
CA ARG A 298 2.35 -19.05 -5.44
C ARG A 298 0.88 -19.47 -5.44
N ASP A 299 0.49 -20.34 -6.36
CA ASP A 299 -0.91 -20.78 -6.51
C ASP A 299 -1.39 -21.55 -5.28
N ARG A 300 -0.54 -22.43 -4.72
CA ARG A 300 -0.83 -23.20 -3.50
C ARG A 300 -1.05 -22.28 -2.28
N ILE A 301 -0.18 -21.31 -2.06
CA ILE A 301 -0.28 -20.35 -0.95
C ILE A 301 -1.51 -19.46 -1.17
N ALA A 302 -1.70 -18.96 -2.38
CA ALA A 302 -2.83 -18.14 -2.75
C ALA A 302 -4.17 -18.84 -2.49
N GLN A 303 -4.31 -20.10 -2.91
CA GLN A 303 -5.51 -20.87 -2.67
C GLN A 303 -5.77 -21.11 -1.17
N LYS A 304 -4.71 -21.44 -0.40
CA LYS A 304 -4.82 -21.70 1.03
C LYS A 304 -5.33 -20.47 1.81
N HIS A 305 -4.91 -19.28 1.43
CA HIS A 305 -5.16 -18.05 2.17
C HIS A 305 -6.08 -17.06 1.45
N ASN A 306 -6.63 -17.41 0.28
CA ASN A 306 -7.41 -16.52 -0.60
C ASN A 306 -6.67 -15.21 -0.95
N ILE A 307 -5.37 -15.32 -1.25
CA ILE A 307 -4.50 -14.21 -1.62
C ILE A 307 -4.64 -13.95 -3.13
N ILE A 308 -4.66 -12.68 -3.52
CA ILE A 308 -4.68 -12.27 -4.93
C ILE A 308 -3.38 -11.59 -5.38
N ALA A 309 -2.62 -11.03 -4.44
CA ALA A 309 -1.34 -10.39 -4.70
C ALA A 309 -0.35 -10.62 -3.55
N PHE A 310 0.94 -10.58 -3.87
CA PHE A 310 2.04 -10.79 -2.93
C PHE A 310 3.00 -9.61 -2.93
N GLU A 311 3.48 -9.24 -1.75
CA GLU A 311 4.45 -8.17 -1.54
C GLU A 311 5.26 -8.43 -0.26
N THR A 312 6.20 -7.56 0.12
CA THR A 312 7.17 -7.84 1.18
C THR A 312 7.20 -6.81 2.33
N GLU A 313 6.43 -5.75 2.27
CA GLU A 313 6.47 -4.63 3.23
C GLU A 313 5.22 -4.52 4.11
N GLY A 314 4.10 -5.03 3.61
CA GLY A 314 2.77 -4.77 4.17
C GLY A 314 2.60 -5.23 5.61
N ALA A 315 3.10 -6.41 5.97
CA ALA A 315 3.03 -6.90 7.34
C ALA A 315 3.72 -5.94 8.33
N GLY A 316 4.85 -5.35 7.93
CA GLY A 316 5.58 -4.39 8.76
C GLY A 316 4.89 -3.04 8.95
N THR A 317 4.09 -2.60 7.97
CA THR A 317 3.38 -1.31 8.08
C THR A 317 2.02 -1.44 8.76
N TRP A 318 1.37 -2.60 8.63
CA TRP A 318 -0.02 -2.84 8.99
C TRP A 318 -0.30 -2.71 10.49
N ASP A 319 0.63 -3.16 11.34
CA ASP A 319 0.49 -3.10 12.79
C ASP A 319 0.84 -1.73 13.38
N GLU A 320 1.54 -0.89 12.61
CA GLU A 320 2.06 0.38 13.11
C GLU A 320 1.11 1.55 12.89
N LEU A 321 0.43 1.60 11.75
CA LEU A 321 -0.47 2.68 11.36
C LEU A 321 -1.65 2.14 10.53
N SER A 322 -2.78 2.87 10.57
CA SER A 322 -3.89 2.64 9.64
C SER A 322 -3.40 2.70 8.20
N CYS A 323 -3.34 1.54 7.54
CA CYS A 323 -2.66 1.36 6.26
C CYS A 323 -3.61 0.87 5.15
N ILE A 324 -3.40 1.37 3.93
CA ILE A 324 -3.93 0.79 2.70
C ILE A 324 -2.74 0.47 1.79
N ILE A 325 -2.59 -0.80 1.41
CA ILE A 325 -1.59 -1.24 0.44
C ILE A 325 -2.18 -1.06 -0.96
N ILE A 326 -1.45 -0.36 -1.82
CA ILE A 326 -1.83 -0.09 -3.22
C ILE A 326 -0.63 -0.43 -4.10
N LYS A 327 -0.68 -1.57 -4.74
CA LYS A 327 0.44 -2.06 -5.53
C LYS A 327 0.04 -2.31 -6.99
N GLY A 328 0.89 -1.90 -7.91
CA GLY A 328 0.78 -2.23 -9.33
C GLY A 328 1.39 -3.60 -9.62
N VAL A 329 0.75 -4.33 -10.51
CA VAL A 329 1.19 -5.67 -10.89
C VAL A 329 2.40 -5.56 -11.81
N SER A 330 3.55 -6.00 -11.36
CA SER A 330 4.80 -5.98 -12.13
C SER A 330 5.26 -7.35 -12.60
N THR A 331 4.90 -8.41 -11.89
CA THR A 331 5.24 -9.80 -12.24
C THR A 331 4.14 -10.77 -11.80
N TYR A 332 4.25 -12.01 -12.29
CA TYR A 332 3.38 -13.10 -11.89
C TYR A 332 3.99 -13.99 -10.79
N GLY A 333 5.16 -13.65 -10.25
CA GLY A 333 5.80 -14.46 -9.20
C GLY A 333 6.14 -15.89 -9.62
N ASP A 334 6.43 -16.09 -10.90
CA ASP A 334 6.66 -17.40 -11.52
C ASP A 334 8.14 -17.70 -11.85
N GLY A 335 9.01 -16.71 -11.59
CA GLY A 335 10.45 -16.82 -11.83
C GLY A 335 10.88 -16.58 -13.28
N HIS A 336 9.96 -16.39 -14.22
CA HIS A 336 10.30 -16.05 -15.60
C HIS A 336 10.86 -14.64 -15.70
N ILE A 337 11.97 -14.47 -16.44
CA ILE A 337 12.66 -13.20 -16.62
C ILE A 337 12.51 -12.76 -18.08
N LEU A 338 11.70 -11.73 -18.26
CA LEU A 338 11.42 -11.14 -19.58
C LEU A 338 12.28 -9.90 -19.80
N SER A 339 12.63 -9.61 -21.05
CA SER A 339 13.40 -8.41 -21.43
C SER A 339 12.73 -7.10 -21.00
N ASP A 340 11.41 -7.07 -20.99
CA ASP A 340 10.60 -5.91 -20.64
C ASP A 340 10.20 -5.81 -19.16
N LEU A 341 10.72 -6.69 -18.30
CA LEU A 341 10.41 -6.72 -16.88
C LEU A 341 10.56 -5.33 -16.21
N LYS A 342 11.66 -4.64 -16.50
CA LYS A 342 11.92 -3.30 -15.95
C LYS A 342 10.94 -2.25 -16.46
N SER A 343 10.46 -2.36 -17.67
CA SER A 343 9.44 -1.49 -18.23
C SER A 343 8.10 -1.71 -17.54
N TRP A 344 7.77 -2.97 -17.25
CA TRP A 344 6.59 -3.32 -16.46
C TRP A 344 6.67 -2.85 -15.00
N GLU A 345 7.84 -2.96 -14.35
CA GLU A 345 8.04 -2.41 -13.00
C GLU A 345 7.78 -0.89 -12.97
N ASN A 346 8.35 -0.15 -13.93
CA ASN A 346 8.13 1.29 -14.02
C ASN A 346 6.64 1.62 -14.25
N PHE A 347 6.00 0.93 -15.20
CA PHE A 347 4.58 1.15 -15.49
C PHE A 347 3.68 0.81 -14.30
N ALA A 348 3.93 -0.33 -13.63
CA ALA A 348 3.21 -0.76 -12.43
C ALA A 348 3.35 0.24 -11.28
N ALA A 349 4.53 0.80 -11.06
CA ALA A 349 4.72 1.85 -10.07
C ALA A 349 3.89 3.10 -10.40
N ALA A 350 3.81 3.49 -11.67
CA ALA A 350 3.00 4.61 -12.11
C ALA A 350 1.50 4.36 -11.94
N THR A 351 1.01 3.17 -12.28
CA THR A 351 -0.40 2.81 -12.09
C THR A 351 -0.78 2.78 -10.61
N ALA A 352 0.08 2.22 -9.74
CA ALA A 352 -0.11 2.24 -8.30
C ALA A 352 -0.18 3.67 -7.73
N ALA A 353 0.79 4.52 -8.07
CA ALA A 353 0.81 5.92 -7.66
C ALA A 353 -0.42 6.69 -8.15
N SER A 354 -0.89 6.40 -9.36
CA SER A 354 -2.09 7.01 -9.95
C SER A 354 -3.35 6.64 -9.18
N VAL A 355 -3.48 5.36 -8.79
CA VAL A 355 -4.60 4.87 -7.96
C VAL A 355 -4.51 5.44 -6.56
N ALA A 356 -3.33 5.47 -5.93
CA ALA A 356 -3.12 6.07 -4.62
C ALA A 356 -3.55 7.56 -4.60
N ARG A 357 -3.16 8.32 -5.63
CA ARG A 357 -3.60 9.71 -5.79
C ARG A 357 -5.10 9.83 -6.00
N GLY A 358 -5.68 8.95 -6.84
CA GLY A 358 -7.12 8.90 -7.07
C GLY A 358 -7.92 8.58 -5.81
N LEU A 359 -7.38 7.68 -4.96
CA LEU A 359 -7.99 7.32 -3.67
C LEU A 359 -8.07 8.53 -2.72
N LEU A 360 -7.03 9.37 -2.68
CA LEU A 360 -7.02 10.57 -1.85
C LEU A 360 -8.12 11.57 -2.23
N ASP A 361 -8.60 11.58 -3.48
CA ASP A 361 -9.74 12.43 -3.88
C ASP A 361 -11.07 11.99 -3.22
N TYR A 362 -11.14 10.75 -2.71
CA TYR A 362 -12.29 10.19 -1.99
C TYR A 362 -12.08 10.12 -0.48
N TYR A 363 -10.87 10.32 -0.01
CA TYR A 363 -10.59 10.29 1.42
C TYR A 363 -11.21 11.54 2.08
N PRO A 364 -12.06 11.37 3.11
CA PRO A 364 -12.71 12.49 3.74
C PRO A 364 -11.70 13.37 4.48
N GLN A 365 -11.71 14.66 4.19
CA GLN A 365 -10.98 15.62 5.00
C GLN A 365 -11.71 15.78 6.33
N THR A 366 -10.97 15.64 7.42
CA THR A 366 -11.50 15.96 8.75
C THR A 366 -11.48 17.48 8.91
N ASP A 367 -12.61 18.05 9.31
CA ASP A 367 -12.64 19.48 9.64
C ASP A 367 -11.60 19.73 10.73
N ARG A 368 -10.58 20.52 10.41
CA ARG A 368 -9.64 20.96 11.41
C ARG A 368 -10.38 21.91 12.34
N TRP A 369 -10.51 21.54 13.60
CA TRP A 369 -10.82 22.53 14.62
C TRP A 369 -9.73 23.59 14.53
N PRO A 370 -10.07 24.88 14.33
CA PRO A 370 -9.06 25.93 14.26
C PRO A 370 -8.20 25.81 15.52
N SER A 371 -6.89 25.59 15.33
CA SER A 371 -5.94 25.85 16.41
C SER A 371 -6.21 27.27 16.88
N VAL A 372 -6.52 27.41 18.15
CA VAL A 372 -6.77 28.71 18.76
C VAL A 372 -5.48 29.51 18.60
N GLU A 373 -5.39 30.28 17.49
CA GLU A 373 -4.43 31.37 17.40
C GLU A 373 -4.79 32.30 18.54
N SER A 374 -3.84 32.49 19.43
CA SER A 374 -3.88 33.46 20.51
C SER A 374 -4.15 34.85 19.95
N LYS A 375 -5.42 35.19 19.71
CA LYS A 375 -5.85 36.59 19.71
C LYS A 375 -6.19 36.93 21.13
N ASN A 376 -5.29 37.75 21.74
CA ASN A 376 -5.60 38.52 22.94
C ASN A 376 -6.94 39.19 22.76
N GLN A 377 -7.99 38.66 23.39
CA GLN A 377 -9.12 39.41 23.91
C GLN A 377 -10.03 38.49 24.74
N THR A 378 -10.00 38.75 26.05
CA THR A 378 -11.09 38.63 27.03
C THR A 378 -12.24 37.71 26.69
N ASP A 379 -12.35 36.52 27.33
CA ASP A 379 -13.30 36.27 28.39
C ASP A 379 -13.44 34.78 28.71
N THR A 380 -13.17 34.50 29.93
CA THR A 380 -13.78 33.52 30.85
C THR A 380 -14.77 32.55 30.20
N ALA A 381 -14.31 31.35 29.89
CA ALA A 381 -14.96 30.06 30.16
C ALA A 381 -14.31 28.95 29.31
N PHE A 382 -13.17 28.42 29.76
CA PHE A 382 -12.75 27.01 29.51
C PHE A 382 -11.38 26.78 30.13
N GLY A 383 -11.33 25.75 30.90
CA GLY A 383 -10.30 25.26 31.77
C GLY A 383 -8.83 25.52 31.45
N ASN A 384 -8.05 25.52 32.49
CA ASN A 384 -6.62 25.70 32.55
C ASN A 384 -5.88 24.82 31.52
N GLN A 385 -4.77 25.28 30.96
CA GLN A 385 -3.94 24.57 29.98
C GLN A 385 -3.54 23.13 30.43
N ALA A 386 -3.54 22.88 31.73
CA ALA A 386 -3.36 21.57 32.33
C ALA A 386 -4.56 20.62 32.08
N ASP A 387 -5.78 21.12 31.99
CA ASP A 387 -6.99 20.32 31.76
C ASP A 387 -7.08 19.89 30.29
N ILE A 388 -6.63 20.74 29.37
CA ILE A 388 -6.54 20.43 27.93
C ILE A 388 -5.45 19.39 27.69
N ALA A 389 -4.31 19.47 28.39
CA ALA A 389 -3.25 18.47 28.32
C ALA A 389 -3.74 17.11 28.87
N CYS A 390 -4.47 17.10 29.99
CA CYS A 390 -5.03 15.89 30.59
C CYS A 390 -6.08 15.24 29.68
N LEU A 391 -6.96 16.02 29.03
CA LEU A 391 -7.91 15.49 28.05
C LEU A 391 -7.19 14.96 26.80
N ARG A 392 -6.10 15.58 26.38
CA ARG A 392 -5.27 15.15 25.25
C ARG A 392 -4.60 13.81 25.54
N ASP A 393 -4.07 13.63 26.75
CA ASP A 393 -3.44 12.37 27.19
C ASP A 393 -4.45 11.23 27.38
N LEU A 394 -5.71 11.53 27.69
CA LEU A 394 -6.80 10.57 27.76
C LEU A 394 -7.34 10.14 26.37
N TYR A 395 -7.10 10.93 25.33
CA TYR A 395 -7.57 10.65 23.94
C TYR A 395 -6.54 9.91 23.08
N ILE A 396 -5.38 9.52 23.61
CA ILE A 396 -4.32 8.80 22.89
C ILE A 396 -4.76 7.39 22.46
N THR A 397 -5.76 6.80 23.13
CA THR A 397 -6.34 5.53 22.74
C THR A 397 -7.85 5.67 22.57
N SER A 398 -8.46 4.93 21.64
CA SER A 398 -9.91 4.84 21.52
C SER A 398 -10.43 3.96 22.67
N PRO A 399 -11.00 4.51 23.75
CA PRO A 399 -11.40 3.70 24.91
C PRO A 399 -12.37 2.55 24.56
N PRO A 400 -13.31 2.69 23.58
CA PRO A 400 -14.16 1.59 23.16
C PRO A 400 -13.40 0.46 22.47
N ASP A 401 -12.40 0.78 21.65
CA ASP A 401 -11.63 -0.23 20.88
C ASP A 401 -10.62 -0.94 21.79
N ASP A 402 -9.98 -0.21 22.68
CA ASP A 402 -9.11 -0.79 23.70
C ASP A 402 -9.88 -1.70 24.68
N ARG A 403 -11.10 -1.33 25.02
CA ARG A 403 -11.97 -2.18 25.82
C ARG A 403 -12.26 -3.50 25.11
N ILE A 404 -12.65 -3.46 23.85
CA ILE A 404 -12.94 -4.65 23.05
C ILE A 404 -11.68 -5.52 22.91
N ARG A 405 -10.52 -4.92 22.66
CA ARG A 405 -9.24 -5.62 22.56
C ARG A 405 -8.85 -6.30 23.88
N ILE A 406 -9.00 -5.62 25.01
CA ILE A 406 -8.70 -6.16 26.33
C ILE A 406 -9.68 -7.29 26.70
N GLU A 407 -10.96 -7.12 26.41
CA GLU A 407 -11.99 -8.14 26.63
C GLU A 407 -11.74 -9.39 25.81
N GLN A 408 -11.31 -9.24 24.52
CA GLN A 408 -11.00 -10.36 23.63
C GLN A 408 -9.68 -11.06 23.97
N THR A 409 -8.65 -10.30 24.40
CA THR A 409 -7.31 -10.87 24.64
C THR A 409 -7.17 -11.52 25.99
N LYS A 410 -7.94 -11.08 26.99
CA LYS A 410 -7.80 -11.54 28.40
C LYS A 410 -9.01 -12.28 28.94
N GLY A 411 -9.97 -12.67 28.09
CA GLY A 411 -11.12 -13.46 28.53
C GLY A 411 -12.11 -12.70 29.40
N GLY A 412 -12.12 -11.38 29.32
CA GLY A 412 -13.01 -10.47 30.04
C GLY A 412 -12.27 -9.51 30.99
N LEU A 413 -12.94 -8.42 31.32
CA LEU A 413 -12.45 -7.46 32.31
C LEU A 413 -12.47 -8.10 33.70
N LEU A 414 -11.31 -8.32 34.30
CA LEU A 414 -11.20 -8.65 35.68
C LEU A 414 -11.72 -7.47 36.50
N MET A 415 -12.80 -7.69 37.27
CA MET A 415 -13.50 -6.68 38.06
C MET A 415 -12.54 -5.88 38.97
N ASP A 416 -11.52 -6.51 39.47
CA ASP A 416 -10.50 -5.91 40.36
C ASP A 416 -9.53 -4.97 39.64
N ALA A 417 -9.41 -5.07 38.30
CA ALA A 417 -8.45 -4.27 37.51
C ALA A 417 -8.90 -2.83 37.31
N TYR A 418 -10.17 -2.51 37.44
CA TYR A 418 -10.70 -1.14 37.21
C TYR A 418 -11.39 -0.52 38.43
N VAL A 419 -11.64 -1.31 39.50
CA VAL A 419 -12.27 -0.81 40.72
C VAL A 419 -11.44 0.31 41.36
N TRP A 420 -10.12 0.23 41.31
CA TRP A 420 -9.24 1.29 41.80
C TRP A 420 -9.40 2.62 41.06
N ILE A 421 -9.67 2.59 39.72
CA ILE A 421 -9.92 3.80 38.93
C ILE A 421 -11.23 4.44 39.40
N LEU A 422 -12.29 3.63 39.56
CA LEU A 422 -13.59 4.11 40.01
C LEU A 422 -13.56 4.64 41.45
N GLN A 423 -12.59 4.21 42.27
CA GLN A 423 -12.37 4.67 43.64
C GLN A 423 -11.47 5.90 43.71
N ASN A 424 -10.73 6.23 42.64
CA ASN A 424 -9.82 7.37 42.61
C ASN A 424 -10.59 8.69 42.67
N ASP A 425 -10.22 9.57 43.59
CA ASP A 425 -10.93 10.83 43.83
C ASP A 425 -10.81 11.81 42.67
N ALA A 426 -9.70 11.80 41.96
CA ALA A 426 -9.53 12.62 40.75
C ALA A 426 -10.48 12.16 39.61
N TYR A 427 -10.70 10.84 39.47
CA TYR A 427 -11.65 10.29 38.52
C TYR A 427 -13.09 10.63 38.85
N LYS A 428 -13.46 10.55 40.16
CA LYS A 428 -14.79 10.94 40.66
C LYS A 428 -15.07 12.41 40.45
N GLN A 429 -14.07 13.25 40.65
CA GLN A 429 -14.19 14.70 40.35
C GLN A 429 -14.38 14.97 38.84
N CYS A 430 -13.66 14.27 38.01
CA CYS A 430 -13.80 14.37 36.55
C CYS A 430 -15.21 13.92 36.08
N LEU A 431 -15.74 12.83 36.62
CA LEU A 431 -17.10 12.34 36.34
C LEU A 431 -18.18 13.31 36.85
N ALA A 432 -18.01 13.91 38.03
CA ALA A 432 -18.93 14.90 38.57
C ALA A 432 -18.97 16.17 37.69
N TRP A 433 -17.84 16.56 37.11
CA TRP A 433 -17.75 17.67 36.14
C TRP A 433 -18.48 17.36 34.83
N THR A 434 -18.32 16.18 34.29
CA THR A 434 -18.97 15.76 33.02
C THR A 434 -20.49 15.69 33.15
N ILE A 435 -21.02 15.28 34.31
CA ILE A 435 -22.48 15.21 34.56
C ILE A 435 -23.08 16.60 34.74
N THR A 436 -22.35 17.56 35.30
CA THR A 436 -22.84 18.92 35.52
C THR A 436 -22.98 19.72 34.21
N TYR A 437 -22.21 19.39 33.18
CA TYR A 437 -22.23 20.09 31.86
C TYR A 437 -23.04 19.37 30.77
N ALA A 438 -23.58 18.18 31.04
CA ALA A 438 -24.46 17.48 30.09
C ALA A 438 -25.94 17.88 30.20
N TYR A 439 -26.27 18.81 31.12
CA TYR A 439 -27.63 19.30 31.36
C TYR A 439 -27.79 20.84 31.18
N PHE A 440 -26.85 21.47 30.44
CA PHE A 440 -27.07 22.86 30.00
C PHE A 440 -26.88 22.98 28.49
#